data_acca8003aace7910dd8ff94e538b3b44
#
_entry.id   acca8003aace7910dd8ff94e538b3b44
#
_cell.length_a   1.000
_cell.length_b   1.000
_cell.length_c   1.000
_cell.angle_alpha   90.00
_cell.angle_beta   90.00
_cell.angle_gamma   90.00
#
_symmetry.space_group_name_H-M   'P 1'
#
loop_
_entity.id
_entity.type
_entity.pdbx_description
1 polymer ?
#
loop_
_entity_poly.entity_id
_entity_poly.type
_entity_poly.pdbx_seq_one_letter_code
_entity_poly.pdbx_strand_id
1 'polypeptide(L)'
;MMDLIGKGPNNKGIVWVARRVPDGYICSHANQARISTFPQNDPDNCIYAPDVISFAREMGYFEGEDKDFSFCDAYAPLDFMGMRGCEARAWSAFNILCDGQFTFEDENGNLVTKDAYDYIDYAMGYDKTKRFPLFVKPSRKISVKDVADVMRDHYEGTPMDMTQDIGAGGNALPYRWRPMGFEYEGKSYMNERAIATQQTGFWFVGQSRGWLPDEIGGLNWFGCDDAATSYLTPIYTSTYEIPECFREGNGDMITYSPTSAFWMTNRVANACYKAYNIMFPTVDAAIDAWEASMVEAVAKADQEALELYKAAEAAPTKKIRRNDQCRKVVDKFMPVRMYLTKFSVDNAQEIFNQWVALEQLLLVKYIDGNVKAQNEDGTFVTNEHTDNIPAKISQPGYTEKWKEAVAKDHGNVVEVK
;
A
#
# COMPACT_ATOMS: atom_id res chain seq x y z
N MET A 1 3.66 -12.39 -0.86
CA MET A 1 3.08 -13.49 -0.04
C MET A 1 2.44 -14.46 -0.99
N MET A 2 2.67 -15.74 -0.82
CA MET A 2 2.11 -16.76 -1.70
C MET A 2 1.50 -17.85 -0.82
N ASP A 3 0.17 -17.98 -0.87
CA ASP A 3 -0.55 -19.03 -0.17
C ASP A 3 -0.76 -20.20 -1.13
N LEU A 4 0.00 -21.27 -0.93
CA LEU A 4 -0.06 -22.48 -1.72
C LEU A 4 -0.78 -23.57 -0.92
N ILE A 5 -2.11 -23.56 -0.97
CA ILE A 5 -2.90 -24.52 -0.19
C ILE A 5 -3.41 -25.65 -1.09
N GLY A 6 -2.75 -26.79 -1.01
CA GLY A 6 -3.30 -28.06 -1.49
C GLY A 6 -4.27 -28.63 -0.47
N LYS A 7 -5.51 -28.89 -0.88
CA LYS A 7 -6.53 -29.47 0.00
C LYS A 7 -6.63 -30.99 -0.20
N GLY A 8 -5.95 -31.74 0.67
CA GLY A 8 -5.95 -33.21 0.66
C GLY A 8 -4.73 -33.82 -0.05
N PRO A 9 -4.50 -35.15 0.13
CA PRO A 9 -3.24 -35.79 -0.26
C PRO A 9 -2.99 -35.86 -1.77
N ASN A 10 -4.01 -35.60 -2.59
CA ASN A 10 -3.92 -35.69 -4.06
C ASN A 10 -4.10 -34.33 -4.76
N ASN A 11 -4.28 -33.22 -4.00
CA ASN A 11 -4.43 -31.91 -4.58
C ASN A 11 -3.06 -31.26 -4.71
N LYS A 12 -2.60 -31.10 -5.94
CA LYS A 12 -1.51 -30.19 -6.28
C LYS A 12 -2.04 -28.77 -6.10
N GLY A 13 -1.41 -27.99 -5.25
CA GLY A 13 -1.96 -26.72 -4.83
C GLY A 13 -1.99 -25.65 -5.91
N ILE A 14 -1.02 -25.61 -6.85
CA ILE A 14 -0.87 -24.50 -7.79
C ILE A 14 0.17 -24.79 -8.88
N VAL A 15 -0.04 -24.21 -10.04
CA VAL A 15 0.99 -23.95 -11.04
C VAL A 15 1.60 -22.58 -10.79
N TRP A 16 2.89 -22.44 -10.96
CA TRP A 16 3.58 -21.18 -10.66
C TRP A 16 4.79 -20.95 -11.56
N VAL A 17 5.10 -19.67 -11.79
CA VAL A 17 6.34 -19.18 -12.40
C VAL A 17 6.84 -18.01 -11.55
N ALA A 18 8.14 -18.00 -11.27
CA ALA A 18 8.81 -16.90 -10.61
C ALA A 18 9.94 -16.37 -11.50
N ARG A 19 9.91 -15.10 -11.81
CA ARG A 19 10.95 -14.40 -12.57
C ARG A 19 11.69 -13.40 -11.67
N ARG A 20 13.01 -13.42 -11.74
CA ARG A 20 13.84 -12.38 -11.12
C ARG A 20 13.59 -11.04 -11.84
N VAL A 21 13.33 -10.00 -11.05
CA VAL A 21 13.30 -8.63 -11.57
C VAL A 21 14.74 -8.23 -11.89
N PRO A 22 15.05 -7.75 -13.11
CA PRO A 22 16.42 -7.32 -13.44
C PRO A 22 16.89 -6.19 -12.52
N ASP A 23 18.20 -6.12 -12.28
CA ASP A 23 18.77 -5.11 -11.40
C ASP A 23 18.49 -3.70 -11.95
N GLY A 24 17.97 -2.83 -11.10
CA GLY A 24 17.58 -1.47 -11.46
C GLY A 24 16.19 -1.34 -12.11
N TYR A 25 15.44 -2.42 -12.22
CA TYR A 25 14.05 -2.41 -12.68
C TYR A 25 13.07 -2.60 -11.53
N ILE A 26 11.83 -2.25 -11.78
CA ILE A 26 10.68 -2.51 -10.90
C ILE A 26 9.66 -3.39 -11.62
N CYS A 27 8.81 -4.05 -10.84
CA CYS A 27 7.60 -4.71 -11.31
C CYS A 27 6.41 -4.32 -10.43
N SER A 28 5.23 -4.37 -11.01
CA SER A 28 3.96 -4.17 -10.31
C SER A 28 2.98 -5.27 -10.67
N HIS A 29 2.17 -5.69 -9.71
CA HIS A 29 1.20 -6.76 -9.86
C HIS A 29 0.00 -6.54 -8.92
N ALA A 30 -1.20 -6.73 -9.45
CA ALA A 30 -2.44 -6.52 -8.71
C ALA A 30 -3.53 -7.52 -9.16
N ASN A 31 -3.55 -8.72 -8.57
CA ASN A 31 -4.53 -9.81 -8.79
C ASN A 31 -4.59 -10.43 -10.20
N GLN A 32 -3.92 -9.86 -11.22
CA GLN A 32 -3.84 -10.41 -12.57
C GLN A 32 -2.43 -10.98 -12.80
N ALA A 33 -2.30 -12.21 -13.31
CA ALA A 33 -1.01 -12.73 -13.72
C ALA A 33 -0.46 -11.89 -14.89
N ARG A 34 0.84 -11.52 -14.82
CA ARG A 34 1.48 -10.65 -15.83
C ARG A 34 2.66 -11.31 -16.55
N ILE A 35 3.21 -12.40 -16.02
CA ILE A 35 4.26 -13.15 -16.70
C ILE A 35 3.64 -13.85 -17.92
N SER A 36 4.06 -13.45 -19.12
CA SER A 36 3.70 -14.10 -20.39
C SER A 36 4.66 -15.24 -20.69
N THR A 37 5.42 -15.16 -21.77
CA THR A 37 6.53 -16.08 -22.04
C THR A 37 7.66 -15.87 -21.04
N PHE A 38 8.40 -16.92 -20.74
CA PHE A 38 9.48 -16.88 -19.76
C PHE A 38 10.67 -17.77 -20.15
N PRO A 39 11.88 -17.47 -19.71
CA PRO A 39 13.05 -18.30 -19.95
C PRO A 39 12.88 -19.68 -19.31
N GLN A 40 12.95 -20.76 -20.12
CA GLN A 40 12.79 -22.13 -19.64
C GLN A 40 14.11 -22.82 -19.27
N ASN A 41 15.25 -22.25 -19.68
CA ASN A 41 16.59 -22.79 -19.47
C ASN A 41 17.51 -21.81 -18.74
N ASP A 42 16.97 -20.96 -17.88
CA ASP A 42 17.70 -19.95 -17.11
C ASP A 42 17.29 -19.98 -15.63
N PRO A 43 17.79 -20.97 -14.86
CA PRO A 43 17.41 -21.14 -13.47
C PRO A 43 17.86 -20.00 -12.54
N ASP A 44 18.79 -19.17 -12.96
CA ASP A 44 19.25 -18.01 -12.19
C ASP A 44 18.24 -16.86 -12.24
N ASN A 45 17.46 -16.76 -13.32
CA ASN A 45 16.49 -15.69 -13.53
C ASN A 45 15.03 -16.15 -13.62
N CYS A 46 14.79 -17.46 -13.77
CA CYS A 46 13.41 -17.98 -13.83
C CYS A 46 13.35 -19.40 -13.26
N ILE A 47 12.44 -19.61 -12.33
CA ILE A 47 12.06 -20.94 -11.82
C ILE A 47 10.54 -21.11 -11.91
N TYR A 48 10.08 -22.34 -12.11
CA TYR A 48 8.66 -22.62 -12.32
C TYR A 48 8.30 -24.07 -11.94
N ALA A 49 7.00 -24.34 -11.78
CA ALA A 49 6.51 -25.68 -11.51
C ALA A 49 6.86 -26.62 -12.69
N PRO A 50 7.44 -27.81 -12.46
CA PRO A 50 7.87 -28.71 -13.53
C PRO A 50 6.77 -29.12 -14.50
N ASP A 51 5.53 -29.09 -14.05
CA ASP A 51 4.33 -29.47 -14.81
C ASP A 51 3.53 -28.28 -15.36
N VAL A 52 4.06 -27.03 -15.25
CA VAL A 52 3.32 -25.82 -15.64
C VAL A 52 2.86 -25.80 -17.08
N ILE A 53 3.64 -26.33 -18.03
CA ILE A 53 3.27 -26.39 -19.45
C ILE A 53 2.47 -27.65 -19.76
N SER A 54 2.92 -28.82 -19.26
CA SER A 54 2.23 -30.08 -19.52
C SER A 54 0.82 -30.09 -18.94
N PHE A 55 0.61 -29.54 -17.76
CA PHE A 55 -0.71 -29.40 -17.17
C PHE A 55 -1.62 -28.45 -17.98
N ALA A 56 -1.09 -27.36 -18.52
CA ALA A 56 -1.88 -26.49 -19.40
C ALA A 56 -2.35 -27.22 -20.67
N ARG A 57 -1.50 -28.06 -21.25
CA ARG A 57 -1.90 -28.89 -22.39
C ARG A 57 -2.94 -29.95 -22.02
N GLU A 58 -2.75 -30.63 -20.90
CA GLU A 58 -3.71 -31.61 -20.39
C GLU A 58 -5.11 -31.03 -20.19
N MET A 59 -5.15 -29.77 -19.70
CA MET A 59 -6.40 -29.05 -19.45
C MET A 59 -6.96 -28.33 -20.69
N GLY A 60 -6.26 -28.37 -21.83
CA GLY A 60 -6.69 -27.68 -23.06
C GLY A 60 -6.53 -26.17 -23.01
N TYR A 61 -5.70 -25.63 -22.12
CA TYR A 61 -5.45 -24.19 -21.99
C TYR A 61 -4.37 -23.69 -22.94
N PHE A 62 -3.56 -24.60 -23.50
CA PHE A 62 -2.47 -24.27 -24.39
C PHE A 62 -2.22 -25.39 -25.43
N GLU A 63 -2.03 -24.96 -26.68
CA GLU A 63 -1.55 -25.80 -27.79
C GLU A 63 -0.35 -25.08 -28.44
N GLY A 64 0.71 -25.79 -28.76
CA GLY A 64 1.89 -25.21 -29.41
C GLY A 64 3.22 -25.70 -28.83
N GLU A 65 4.32 -25.06 -29.21
CA GLU A 65 5.66 -25.37 -28.72
C GLU A 65 5.90 -24.73 -27.35
N ASP A 66 6.71 -25.36 -26.50
CA ASP A 66 6.99 -24.86 -25.13
C ASP A 66 7.50 -23.41 -25.11
N LYS A 67 8.30 -23.01 -26.09
CA LYS A 67 8.83 -21.65 -26.19
C LYS A 67 7.78 -20.57 -26.35
N ASP A 68 6.59 -20.95 -26.89
CA ASP A 68 5.48 -20.02 -27.17
C ASP A 68 4.48 -19.99 -26.00
N PHE A 69 4.72 -20.77 -24.93
CA PHE A 69 3.84 -20.82 -23.79
C PHE A 69 3.80 -19.51 -23.03
N SER A 70 2.61 -18.92 -22.93
CA SER A 70 2.33 -17.73 -22.12
C SER A 70 1.58 -18.11 -20.85
N PHE A 71 2.24 -17.97 -19.70
CA PHE A 71 1.65 -18.34 -18.41
C PHE A 71 0.36 -17.57 -18.09
N CYS A 72 0.38 -16.25 -18.24
CA CYS A 72 -0.79 -15.43 -17.92
C CYS A 72 -1.95 -15.68 -18.88
N ASP A 73 -1.68 -15.94 -20.15
CA ASP A 73 -2.76 -16.17 -21.13
C ASP A 73 -3.40 -17.56 -20.98
N ALA A 74 -2.61 -18.55 -20.53
CA ALA A 74 -3.11 -19.90 -20.26
C ALA A 74 -3.91 -20.00 -18.95
N TYR A 75 -3.41 -19.41 -17.86
CA TYR A 75 -3.96 -19.60 -16.51
C TYR A 75 -4.79 -18.43 -15.96
N ALA A 76 -4.65 -17.25 -16.55
CA ALA A 76 -5.38 -16.04 -16.16
C ALA A 76 -5.71 -15.21 -17.40
N PRO A 77 -6.51 -15.76 -18.35
CA PRO A 77 -6.86 -15.05 -19.58
C PRO A 77 -7.48 -13.69 -19.26
N LEU A 78 -7.00 -12.67 -19.97
CA LEU A 78 -7.33 -11.30 -19.70
C LEU A 78 -8.74 -10.96 -20.21
N ASP A 79 -9.57 -10.46 -19.32
CA ASP A 79 -10.88 -9.89 -19.59
C ASP A 79 -10.95 -8.40 -19.18
N PHE A 80 -12.13 -7.79 -19.30
CA PHE A 80 -12.35 -6.40 -18.89
C PHE A 80 -12.03 -6.17 -17.41
N MET A 81 -12.42 -7.09 -16.54
CA MET A 81 -12.16 -7.00 -15.09
C MET A 81 -10.67 -7.15 -14.77
N GLY A 82 -9.97 -8.03 -15.49
CA GLY A 82 -8.52 -8.18 -15.40
C GLY A 82 -7.77 -6.91 -15.81
N MET A 83 -8.24 -6.21 -16.83
CA MET A 83 -7.69 -4.90 -17.25
C MET A 83 -8.08 -3.81 -16.25
N ARG A 84 -9.36 -3.44 -16.19
CA ARG A 84 -9.84 -2.28 -15.44
C ARG A 84 -9.71 -2.44 -13.91
N GLY A 85 -9.98 -3.62 -13.38
CA GLY A 85 -9.93 -3.88 -11.94
C GLY A 85 -8.55 -4.29 -11.42
N CYS A 86 -7.62 -4.72 -12.29
CA CYS A 86 -6.33 -5.25 -11.87
C CYS A 86 -5.16 -4.54 -12.54
N GLU A 87 -5.02 -4.64 -13.87
CA GLU A 87 -3.89 -4.05 -14.60
C GLU A 87 -3.83 -2.53 -14.48
N ALA A 88 -4.98 -1.84 -14.36
CA ALA A 88 -5.04 -0.41 -14.09
C ALA A 88 -4.22 0.00 -12.86
N ARG A 89 -4.27 -0.81 -11.79
CA ARG A 89 -3.47 -0.56 -10.57
C ARG A 89 -1.97 -0.76 -10.81
N ALA A 90 -1.59 -1.77 -11.58
CA ALA A 90 -0.20 -1.99 -11.94
C ALA A 90 0.33 -0.89 -12.87
N TRP A 91 -0.50 -0.39 -13.79
CA TRP A 91 -0.20 0.76 -14.63
C TRP A 91 0.01 2.03 -13.79
N SER A 92 -0.91 2.31 -12.85
CA SER A 92 -0.81 3.49 -11.99
C SER A 92 0.46 3.47 -11.13
N ALA A 93 0.81 2.31 -10.56
CA ALA A 93 2.05 2.16 -9.82
C ALA A 93 3.28 2.50 -10.67
N PHE A 94 3.34 2.04 -11.93
CA PHE A 94 4.44 2.41 -12.82
C PHE A 94 4.38 3.88 -13.23
N ASN A 95 3.19 4.43 -13.49
CA ASN A 95 3.01 5.83 -13.84
C ASN A 95 3.56 6.75 -12.74
N ILE A 96 3.28 6.46 -11.47
CA ILE A 96 3.79 7.21 -10.31
C ILE A 96 5.30 7.02 -10.15
N LEU A 97 5.79 5.77 -10.11
CA LEU A 97 7.19 5.47 -9.82
C LEU A 97 8.17 5.84 -10.93
N CYS A 98 7.68 5.99 -12.16
CA CYS A 98 8.48 6.31 -13.35
C CYS A 98 8.16 7.69 -13.94
N ASP A 99 7.48 8.56 -13.19
CA ASP A 99 7.16 9.94 -13.59
C ASP A 99 6.49 10.00 -14.99
N GLY A 100 5.57 9.07 -15.26
CA GLY A 100 4.83 8.99 -16.51
C GLY A 100 5.59 8.42 -17.71
N GLN A 101 6.84 7.95 -17.53
CA GLN A 101 7.68 7.46 -18.62
C GLN A 101 8.14 6.02 -18.38
N PHE A 102 7.67 5.09 -19.20
CA PHE A 102 8.04 3.68 -19.12
C PHE A 102 9.27 3.39 -19.95
N THR A 103 10.42 3.17 -19.28
CA THR A 103 11.68 2.77 -19.91
C THR A 103 11.88 1.27 -19.73
N PHE A 104 12.04 0.52 -20.81
CA PHE A 104 12.13 -0.95 -20.81
C PHE A 104 12.94 -1.45 -22.01
N GLU A 105 13.32 -2.72 -22.00
CA GLU A 105 13.93 -3.39 -23.15
C GLU A 105 12.84 -3.93 -24.08
N ASP A 106 12.93 -3.58 -25.37
CA ASP A 106 12.06 -4.11 -26.41
C ASP A 106 12.42 -5.57 -26.78
N GLU A 107 11.68 -6.17 -27.70
CA GLU A 107 11.91 -7.54 -28.16
C GLU A 107 13.29 -7.77 -28.80
N ASN A 108 13.98 -6.71 -29.21
CA ASN A 108 15.31 -6.74 -29.80
C ASN A 108 16.42 -6.45 -28.76
N GLY A 109 16.04 -6.24 -27.50
CA GLY A 109 16.97 -5.89 -26.41
C GLY A 109 17.39 -4.43 -26.42
N ASN A 110 16.70 -3.54 -27.16
CA ASN A 110 16.99 -2.11 -27.15
C ASN A 110 16.24 -1.44 -25.99
N LEU A 111 16.93 -0.54 -25.30
CA LEU A 111 16.28 0.29 -24.28
C LEU A 111 15.44 1.37 -24.98
N VAL A 112 14.13 1.33 -24.73
CA VAL A 112 13.15 2.28 -25.27
C VAL A 112 12.38 2.95 -24.15
N THR A 113 11.93 4.19 -24.39
CA THR A 113 11.06 4.94 -23.45
C THR A 113 9.77 5.30 -24.15
N LYS A 114 8.65 5.06 -23.50
CA LYS A 114 7.30 5.40 -23.99
C LYS A 114 6.53 6.14 -22.90
N ASP A 115 5.59 6.98 -23.31
CA ASP A 115 4.67 7.62 -22.42
C ASP A 115 3.74 6.58 -21.75
N ALA A 116 3.47 6.71 -20.46
CA ALA A 116 2.56 5.83 -19.74
C ALA A 116 1.15 5.81 -20.38
N TYR A 117 0.72 6.96 -20.94
CA TYR A 117 -0.57 7.10 -21.59
C TYR A 117 -0.68 6.38 -22.95
N ASP A 118 0.43 5.93 -23.54
CA ASP A 118 0.37 5.03 -24.71
C ASP A 118 -0.34 3.69 -24.36
N TYR A 119 -0.41 3.37 -23.07
CA TYR A 119 -1.00 2.14 -22.52
C TYR A 119 -2.32 2.38 -21.77
N ILE A 120 -2.84 3.62 -21.75
CA ILE A 120 -4.03 3.95 -20.94
C ILE A 120 -5.27 3.18 -21.40
N ASP A 121 -5.44 2.96 -22.70
CA ASP A 121 -6.56 2.19 -23.24
C ASP A 121 -6.57 0.74 -22.74
N TYR A 122 -5.38 0.16 -22.52
CA TYR A 122 -5.26 -1.15 -21.92
C TYR A 122 -5.66 -1.12 -20.43
N ALA A 123 -5.13 -0.18 -19.66
CA ALA A 123 -5.48 -0.02 -18.26
C ALA A 123 -6.98 0.24 -18.06
N MET A 124 -7.59 1.02 -18.96
CA MET A 124 -9.02 1.31 -18.93
C MET A 124 -9.91 0.18 -19.48
N GLY A 125 -9.34 -0.90 -19.99
CA GLY A 125 -10.09 -2.06 -20.46
C GLY A 125 -10.58 -1.97 -21.91
N TYR A 126 -10.09 -1.00 -22.72
CA TYR A 126 -10.56 -0.76 -24.07
C TYR A 126 -9.77 -1.51 -25.14
N ASP A 127 -8.47 -1.74 -24.91
CA ASP A 127 -7.59 -2.40 -25.88
C ASP A 127 -6.63 -3.39 -25.23
N LYS A 128 -7.01 -4.67 -25.21
CA LYS A 128 -6.19 -5.74 -24.64
C LYS A 128 -4.89 -6.03 -25.39
N THR A 129 -4.69 -5.47 -26.59
CA THR A 129 -3.49 -5.68 -27.39
C THR A 129 -2.34 -4.76 -26.97
N LYS A 130 -2.63 -3.67 -26.25
CA LYS A 130 -1.67 -2.68 -25.78
C LYS A 130 -1.10 -2.99 -24.40
N ARG A 131 -0.77 -4.26 -24.11
CA ARG A 131 -0.19 -4.64 -22.81
C ARG A 131 1.13 -3.90 -22.57
N PHE A 132 1.26 -3.26 -21.42
CA PHE A 132 2.50 -2.57 -21.03
C PHE A 132 3.53 -3.56 -20.45
N PRO A 133 4.84 -3.18 -20.40
CA PRO A 133 5.93 -4.06 -20.03
C PRO A 133 5.78 -4.68 -18.63
N LEU A 134 6.33 -5.89 -18.44
CA LEU A 134 6.37 -6.56 -17.14
C LEU A 134 7.33 -5.85 -16.18
N PHE A 135 8.48 -5.40 -16.68
CA PHE A 135 9.51 -4.70 -15.95
C PHE A 135 9.74 -3.32 -16.56
N VAL A 136 9.85 -2.30 -15.72
CA VAL A 136 10.12 -0.91 -16.12
C VAL A 136 11.30 -0.40 -15.29
N LYS A 137 12.18 0.36 -15.93
CA LYS A 137 13.34 0.96 -15.30
C LYS A 137 13.01 2.38 -14.88
N PRO A 138 12.94 2.70 -13.57
CA PRO A 138 12.70 4.06 -13.12
C PRO A 138 13.89 4.96 -13.41
N SER A 139 13.65 6.26 -13.60
CA SER A 139 14.68 7.29 -13.84
C SER A 139 15.49 7.62 -12.58
N ARG A 140 14.97 7.28 -11.41
CA ARG A 140 15.53 7.61 -10.08
C ARG A 140 15.44 6.42 -9.12
N LYS A 141 16.14 6.53 -8.01
CA LYS A 141 15.99 5.56 -6.90
C LYS A 141 14.63 5.72 -6.24
N ILE A 142 14.00 4.60 -5.95
CA ILE A 142 12.70 4.54 -5.27
C ILE A 142 12.92 4.48 -3.76
N SER A 143 12.29 5.39 -3.03
CA SER A 143 12.28 5.46 -1.57
C SER A 143 11.11 4.69 -0.96
N VAL A 144 11.10 4.56 0.37
CA VAL A 144 9.94 4.04 1.11
C VAL A 144 8.71 4.92 0.88
N LYS A 145 8.89 6.24 0.89
CA LYS A 145 7.78 7.17 0.63
C LYS A 145 7.19 6.98 -0.75
N ASP A 146 8.01 6.82 -1.80
CA ASP A 146 7.50 6.58 -3.15
C ASP A 146 6.61 5.34 -3.23
N VAL A 147 6.99 4.26 -2.54
CA VAL A 147 6.17 3.05 -2.48
C VAL A 147 4.91 3.27 -1.63
N ALA A 148 5.01 4.02 -0.53
CA ALA A 148 3.86 4.38 0.29
C ALA A 148 2.85 5.24 -0.49
N ASP A 149 3.32 6.20 -1.29
CA ASP A 149 2.47 7.03 -2.15
C ASP A 149 1.72 6.19 -3.19
N VAL A 150 2.38 5.20 -3.79
CA VAL A 150 1.71 4.21 -4.65
C VAL A 150 0.62 3.44 -3.91
N MET A 151 0.87 3.02 -2.67
CA MET A 151 -0.12 2.28 -1.87
C MET A 151 -1.32 3.15 -1.46
N ARG A 152 -1.20 4.48 -1.54
CA ARG A 152 -2.24 5.48 -1.23
C ARG A 152 -3.01 5.98 -2.46
N ASP A 153 -2.66 5.52 -3.65
CA ASP A 153 -3.18 6.00 -4.93
C ASP A 153 -4.66 5.66 -5.14
N HIS A 154 -5.42 6.64 -5.65
CA HIS A 154 -6.80 6.51 -6.13
C HIS A 154 -6.95 6.99 -7.57
N TYR A 155 -5.87 6.88 -8.37
CA TYR A 155 -5.77 7.35 -9.75
C TYR A 155 -5.86 8.87 -9.92
N GLU A 156 -5.50 9.66 -8.90
CA GLU A 156 -5.58 11.11 -8.93
C GLU A 156 -4.84 11.69 -10.16
N GLY A 157 -5.49 12.63 -10.82
CA GLY A 157 -4.96 13.28 -12.02
C GLY A 157 -5.01 12.44 -13.30
N THR A 158 -5.61 11.26 -13.29
CA THR A 158 -5.80 10.39 -14.47
C THR A 158 -7.27 10.36 -14.91
N PRO A 159 -7.59 9.79 -16.10
CA PRO A 159 -8.98 9.58 -16.49
C PRO A 159 -9.77 8.62 -15.57
N MET A 160 -9.10 7.91 -14.67
CA MET A 160 -9.71 7.00 -13.71
C MET A 160 -9.83 7.62 -12.31
N ASP A 161 -9.56 8.92 -12.15
CA ASP A 161 -9.55 9.63 -10.86
C ASP A 161 -10.87 9.46 -10.10
N MET A 162 -10.79 8.73 -8.97
CA MET A 162 -11.96 8.36 -8.18
C MET A 162 -12.50 9.52 -7.34
N THR A 163 -11.80 10.66 -7.28
CA THR A 163 -12.26 11.87 -6.60
C THR A 163 -13.12 12.78 -7.50
N GLN A 164 -13.18 12.48 -8.81
CA GLN A 164 -13.75 13.37 -9.80
C GLN A 164 -15.06 12.89 -10.44
N ASP A 165 -15.44 11.63 -10.28
CA ASP A 165 -16.68 11.11 -10.85
C ASP A 165 -17.90 11.36 -9.94
N ILE A 166 -19.10 10.99 -10.41
CA ILE A 166 -20.34 11.16 -9.64
C ILE A 166 -20.32 10.34 -8.34
N GLY A 167 -19.62 9.21 -8.32
CA GLY A 167 -19.49 8.33 -7.15
C GLY A 167 -18.69 8.97 -6.01
N ALA A 168 -17.87 9.99 -6.30
CA ALA A 168 -17.13 10.75 -5.28
C ALA A 168 -18.04 11.66 -4.45
N GLY A 169 -19.23 11.99 -4.93
CA GLY A 169 -20.18 12.85 -4.23
C GLY A 169 -19.67 14.28 -4.03
N GLY A 170 -20.31 14.98 -3.11
CA GLY A 170 -20.02 16.40 -2.84
C GLY A 170 -18.69 16.66 -2.14
N ASN A 171 -18.09 15.64 -1.53
CA ASN A 171 -16.88 15.73 -0.71
C ASN A 171 -15.69 14.97 -1.31
N ALA A 172 -15.72 14.67 -2.61
CA ALA A 172 -14.64 14.03 -3.35
C ALA A 172 -14.13 12.71 -2.71
N LEU A 173 -15.04 11.86 -2.21
CA LEU A 173 -14.70 10.58 -1.59
C LEU A 173 -14.14 9.61 -2.63
N PRO A 174 -12.88 9.12 -2.51
CA PRO A 174 -12.27 8.27 -3.53
C PRO A 174 -12.67 6.79 -3.42
N TYR A 175 -13.56 6.43 -2.53
CA TYR A 175 -13.94 5.04 -2.26
C TYR A 175 -15.30 4.68 -2.85
N ARG A 176 -15.45 3.39 -3.17
CA ARG A 176 -16.71 2.79 -3.60
C ARG A 176 -17.06 1.63 -2.68
N TRP A 177 -18.34 1.58 -2.28
CA TRP A 177 -18.83 0.50 -1.45
C TRP A 177 -19.05 -0.77 -2.26
N ARG A 178 -18.97 -1.91 -1.62
CA ARG A 178 -19.25 -3.21 -2.26
C ARG A 178 -20.75 -3.44 -2.39
N PRO A 179 -21.23 -4.12 -3.43
CA PRO A 179 -20.43 -4.69 -4.53
C PRO A 179 -19.88 -3.63 -5.50
N MET A 180 -18.74 -3.91 -6.13
CA MET A 180 -18.13 -3.03 -7.12
C MET A 180 -18.90 -3.01 -8.45
N GLY A 181 -19.47 -4.15 -8.83
CA GLY A 181 -20.29 -4.27 -10.03
C GLY A 181 -21.77 -4.10 -9.74
N PHE A 182 -22.51 -3.61 -10.73
CA PHE A 182 -23.98 -3.50 -10.69
C PHE A 182 -24.56 -3.66 -12.09
N GLU A 183 -25.86 -3.96 -12.15
CA GLU A 183 -26.60 -4.04 -13.40
C GLU A 183 -27.63 -2.91 -13.49
N TYR A 184 -27.75 -2.32 -14.67
CA TYR A 184 -28.74 -1.31 -14.97
C TYR A 184 -29.20 -1.44 -16.42
N GLU A 185 -30.50 -1.47 -16.67
CA GLU A 185 -31.12 -1.63 -18.00
C GLU A 185 -30.54 -2.79 -18.82
N GLY A 186 -30.27 -3.93 -18.17
CA GLY A 186 -29.77 -5.14 -18.81
C GLY A 186 -28.28 -5.09 -19.22
N LYS A 187 -27.54 -4.09 -18.72
CA LYS A 187 -26.10 -3.95 -18.92
C LYS A 187 -25.38 -4.04 -17.59
N SER A 188 -24.20 -4.67 -17.60
CA SER A 188 -23.32 -4.76 -16.43
C SER A 188 -22.35 -3.58 -16.42
N TYR A 189 -22.15 -3.02 -15.24
CA TYR A 189 -21.26 -1.90 -14.97
C TYR A 189 -20.33 -2.25 -13.82
N MET A 190 -19.20 -1.58 -13.74
CA MET A 190 -18.22 -1.71 -12.69
C MET A 190 -17.71 -0.34 -12.27
N ASN A 191 -17.59 -0.12 -10.96
CA ASN A 191 -16.87 1.01 -10.39
C ASN A 191 -15.36 0.82 -10.49
N GLU A 192 -14.62 1.92 -10.43
CA GLU A 192 -13.15 1.90 -10.32
C GLU A 192 -12.69 1.12 -9.08
N ARG A 193 -11.53 0.51 -9.20
CA ARG A 193 -10.82 -0.12 -8.10
C ARG A 193 -9.40 0.40 -8.02
N ALA A 194 -9.15 1.32 -7.12
CA ALA A 194 -7.84 1.88 -6.87
C ALA A 194 -6.90 0.92 -6.11
N ILE A 195 -5.64 1.34 -5.94
CA ILE A 195 -4.66 0.64 -5.10
C ILE A 195 -5.08 0.79 -3.63
N ALA A 196 -5.28 2.02 -3.15
CA ALA A 196 -5.83 2.25 -1.82
C ALA A 196 -7.32 1.90 -1.76
N THR A 197 -7.74 1.26 -0.69
CA THR A 197 -9.14 0.85 -0.50
C THR A 197 -9.46 0.75 0.98
N GLN A 198 -10.68 1.16 1.32
CA GLN A 198 -11.20 1.13 2.69
C GLN A 198 -11.30 -0.28 3.31
N GLN A 199 -11.14 -1.35 2.54
CA GLN A 199 -11.15 -2.72 3.05
C GLN A 199 -9.75 -3.27 3.34
N THR A 200 -8.72 -2.45 3.26
CA THR A 200 -7.35 -2.86 3.59
C THR A 200 -7.27 -3.25 5.06
N GLY A 201 -6.78 -4.44 5.37
CA GLY A 201 -6.57 -4.87 6.75
C GLY A 201 -5.23 -4.39 7.30
N PHE A 202 -4.19 -4.53 6.50
CA PHE A 202 -2.83 -4.04 6.76
C PHE A 202 -2.08 -3.86 5.45
N TRP A 203 -1.01 -3.09 5.51
CA TRP A 203 -0.09 -2.87 4.40
C TRP A 203 1.32 -2.61 4.90
N PHE A 204 2.31 -2.74 4.04
CA PHE A 204 3.70 -2.53 4.45
C PHE A 204 4.62 -2.25 3.29
N VAL A 205 5.77 -1.65 3.61
CA VAL A 205 6.94 -1.53 2.73
C VAL A 205 8.11 -2.26 3.36
N GLY A 206 8.54 -3.36 2.75
CA GLY A 206 9.67 -4.16 3.22
C GLY A 206 10.99 -3.67 2.59
N GLN A 207 12.01 -3.47 3.41
CA GLN A 207 13.37 -3.16 2.96
C GLN A 207 14.32 -4.29 3.33
N SER A 208 14.96 -4.89 2.31
CA SER A 208 16.07 -5.82 2.46
C SER A 208 17.37 -5.09 2.15
N ARG A 209 18.14 -4.74 3.18
CA ARG A 209 19.36 -3.94 3.09
C ARG A 209 20.60 -4.82 3.25
N GLY A 210 20.93 -5.56 2.19
CA GLY A 210 22.01 -6.58 2.18
C GLY A 210 23.43 -6.05 2.47
N TRP A 211 23.61 -4.71 2.57
CA TRP A 211 24.86 -4.07 3.00
C TRP A 211 24.97 -3.91 4.53
N LEU A 212 23.96 -4.26 5.28
CA LEU A 212 23.92 -4.24 6.75
C LEU A 212 23.95 -5.67 7.30
N PRO A 213 24.42 -5.88 8.54
CA PRO A 213 24.31 -7.17 9.21
C PRO A 213 22.85 -7.66 9.28
N ASP A 214 22.65 -8.98 9.33
CA ASP A 214 21.32 -9.62 9.34
C ASP A 214 20.40 -9.11 10.47
N GLU A 215 20.97 -8.77 11.63
CA GLU A 215 20.23 -8.22 12.76
C GLU A 215 19.63 -6.83 12.49
N ILE A 216 20.17 -6.09 11.51
CA ILE A 216 19.83 -4.69 11.20
C ILE A 216 19.21 -4.57 9.82
N GLY A 217 19.63 -5.43 8.86
CA GLY A 217 19.37 -5.29 7.43
C GLY A 217 17.91 -5.38 7.02
N GLY A 218 17.08 -6.11 7.77
CA GLY A 218 15.65 -6.26 7.50
C GLY A 218 14.82 -5.23 8.23
N LEU A 219 14.03 -4.44 7.49
CA LEU A 219 13.13 -3.45 8.06
C LEU A 219 11.76 -3.54 7.39
N ASN A 220 10.70 -3.54 8.18
CA ASN A 220 9.32 -3.55 7.75
C ASN A 220 8.62 -2.27 8.20
N TRP A 221 8.27 -1.40 7.27
CA TRP A 221 7.42 -0.26 7.52
C TRP A 221 5.98 -0.74 7.49
N PHE A 222 5.34 -0.80 8.64
CA PHE A 222 4.05 -1.48 8.82
C PHE A 222 2.94 -0.51 9.17
N GLY A 223 1.77 -0.69 8.55
CA GLY A 223 0.55 0.06 8.81
C GLY A 223 -0.70 -0.83 8.80
N CYS A 224 -1.73 -0.38 9.47
CA CYS A 224 -3.04 -1.04 9.54
C CYS A 224 -4.11 -0.20 8.86
N ASP A 225 -5.13 -0.87 8.33
CA ASP A 225 -6.31 -0.27 7.72
C ASP A 225 -6.00 0.44 6.39
N ASP A 226 -6.86 1.32 5.94
CA ASP A 226 -6.77 2.09 4.70
C ASP A 226 -5.43 2.83 4.57
N ALA A 227 -4.65 2.50 3.53
CA ALA A 227 -3.32 3.05 3.34
C ALA A 227 -3.31 4.58 3.22
N ALA A 228 -4.35 5.19 2.61
CA ALA A 228 -4.39 6.63 2.42
C ALA A 228 -4.56 7.41 3.73
N THR A 229 -5.20 6.82 4.74
CA THR A 229 -5.49 7.47 6.02
C THR A 229 -4.75 6.85 7.19
N SER A 230 -3.78 5.98 6.94
CA SER A 230 -2.95 5.33 7.96
C SER A 230 -1.46 5.60 7.76
N TYR A 231 -0.73 5.50 8.85
CA TYR A 231 0.71 5.70 8.92
C TYR A 231 1.49 4.42 8.72
N LEU A 232 2.77 4.55 8.36
CA LEU A 232 3.76 3.49 8.46
C LEU A 232 4.67 3.70 9.67
N THR A 233 4.92 2.63 10.43
CA THR A 233 5.91 2.64 11.51
C THR A 233 7.01 1.62 11.24
N PRO A 234 8.30 1.97 11.48
CA PRO A 234 9.42 1.07 11.19
C PRO A 234 9.55 -0.02 12.26
N ILE A 235 9.52 -1.28 11.82
CA ILE A 235 9.71 -2.45 12.68
C ILE A 235 10.86 -3.28 12.11
N TYR A 236 11.94 -3.43 12.86
CA TYR A 236 13.06 -4.27 12.46
C TYR A 236 12.70 -5.75 12.52
N THR A 237 13.15 -6.54 11.55
CA THR A 237 12.85 -7.98 11.48
C THR A 237 13.46 -8.79 12.63
N SER A 238 14.46 -8.23 13.32
CA SER A 238 15.07 -8.81 14.51
C SER A 238 14.32 -8.52 15.81
N THR A 239 13.22 -7.75 15.75
CA THR A 239 12.34 -7.45 16.88
C THR A 239 11.72 -8.74 17.45
N TYR A 240 11.75 -8.92 18.76
CA TYR A 240 11.24 -10.12 19.46
C TYR A 240 10.06 -9.82 20.39
N GLU A 241 9.62 -8.57 20.46
CA GLU A 241 8.39 -8.14 21.16
C GLU A 241 7.46 -7.46 20.16
N ILE A 242 6.16 -7.70 20.31
CA ILE A 242 5.14 -7.07 19.48
C ILE A 242 4.60 -5.84 20.22
N PRO A 243 4.53 -4.65 19.58
CA PRO A 243 3.87 -3.49 20.15
C PRO A 243 2.43 -3.81 20.57
N GLU A 244 1.98 -3.31 21.72
CA GLU A 244 0.65 -3.61 22.26
C GLU A 244 -0.47 -3.29 21.25
N CYS A 245 -0.33 -2.19 20.51
CA CYS A 245 -1.31 -1.76 19.52
C CYS A 245 -1.44 -2.72 18.31
N PHE A 246 -0.44 -3.58 18.06
CA PHE A 246 -0.45 -4.60 17.00
C PHE A 246 -0.58 -6.03 17.53
N ARG A 247 -0.80 -6.21 18.82
CA ARG A 247 -0.84 -7.54 19.45
C ARG A 247 -2.07 -8.31 18.98
N GLU A 248 -1.89 -9.58 18.61
CA GLU A 248 -2.97 -10.52 18.40
C GLU A 248 -3.86 -10.63 19.65
N GLY A 249 -5.17 -10.62 19.46
CA GLY A 249 -6.16 -10.63 20.54
C GLY A 249 -6.48 -9.25 21.11
N ASN A 250 -5.82 -8.17 20.64
CA ASN A 250 -6.18 -6.80 20.98
C ASN A 250 -7.28 -6.28 20.05
N GLY A 251 -8.49 -6.81 20.23
CA GLY A 251 -9.60 -6.63 19.31
C GLY A 251 -9.57 -7.61 18.13
N ASP A 252 -10.67 -7.70 17.41
CA ASP A 252 -10.83 -8.49 16.19
C ASP A 252 -11.91 -7.85 15.28
N MET A 253 -12.33 -8.52 14.21
CA MET A 253 -13.30 -8.00 13.23
C MET A 253 -14.71 -7.73 13.82
N ILE A 254 -15.02 -8.24 14.98
CA ILE A 254 -16.31 -8.08 15.67
C ILE A 254 -16.18 -7.53 17.09
N THR A 255 -14.95 -7.34 17.57
CA THR A 255 -14.66 -6.88 18.93
C THR A 255 -13.79 -5.64 18.88
N TYR A 256 -14.37 -4.47 19.15
CA TYR A 256 -13.64 -3.21 19.23
C TYR A 256 -12.65 -3.19 20.41
N SER A 257 -11.46 -2.66 20.17
CA SER A 257 -10.51 -2.32 21.24
C SER A 257 -9.95 -0.90 21.06
N PRO A 258 -10.01 -0.06 22.11
CA PRO A 258 -9.51 1.31 22.05
C PRO A 258 -7.97 1.40 22.02
N THR A 259 -7.26 0.30 22.22
CA THR A 259 -5.78 0.22 22.19
C THR A 259 -5.26 -0.48 20.92
N SER A 260 -6.14 -0.93 20.03
CA SER A 260 -5.78 -1.54 18.75
C SER A 260 -5.48 -0.49 17.69
N ALA A 261 -4.33 -0.60 17.03
CA ALA A 261 -3.95 0.27 15.93
C ALA A 261 -4.96 0.19 14.77
N PHE A 262 -5.42 -1.02 14.42
CA PHE A 262 -6.45 -1.19 13.39
C PHE A 262 -7.71 -0.37 13.69
N TRP A 263 -8.25 -0.48 14.90
CA TRP A 263 -9.48 0.24 15.25
C TRP A 263 -9.29 1.75 15.33
N MET A 264 -8.11 2.21 15.75
CA MET A 264 -7.83 3.63 15.81
C MET A 264 -7.64 4.25 14.42
N THR A 265 -6.88 3.59 13.54
CA THR A 265 -6.73 4.04 12.14
C THR A 265 -8.07 4.00 11.41
N ASN A 266 -8.88 2.97 11.63
CA ASN A 266 -10.22 2.86 11.05
C ASN A 266 -11.16 3.99 11.50
N ARG A 267 -11.06 4.45 12.75
CA ARG A 267 -11.83 5.62 13.23
C ARG A 267 -11.41 6.91 12.53
N VAL A 268 -10.11 7.14 12.33
CA VAL A 268 -9.59 8.28 11.56
C VAL A 268 -10.07 8.20 10.11
N ALA A 269 -9.97 7.05 9.48
CA ALA A 269 -10.44 6.81 8.12
C ALA A 269 -11.94 7.13 7.98
N ASN A 270 -12.78 6.55 8.85
CA ASN A 270 -14.23 6.79 8.84
C ASN A 270 -14.62 8.22 9.17
N ALA A 271 -13.81 8.96 9.93
CA ALA A 271 -14.00 10.39 10.10
C ALA A 271 -13.80 11.12 8.76
N CYS A 272 -12.73 10.83 8.03
CA CYS A 272 -12.44 11.43 6.72
C CYS A 272 -13.48 11.11 5.66
N TYR A 273 -14.08 9.92 5.67
CA TYR A 273 -15.09 9.53 4.66
C TYR A 273 -16.32 10.44 4.65
N LYS A 274 -16.58 11.18 5.70
CA LYS A 274 -17.70 12.13 5.79
C LYS A 274 -17.48 13.38 4.93
N ALA A 275 -16.24 13.86 4.83
CA ALA A 275 -15.86 15.05 4.08
C ALA A 275 -14.38 14.96 3.66
N TYR A 276 -14.08 14.05 2.74
CA TYR A 276 -12.72 13.61 2.43
C TYR A 276 -11.80 14.76 2.00
N ASN A 277 -12.22 15.55 0.99
CA ASN A 277 -11.44 16.68 0.49
C ASN A 277 -11.18 17.78 1.53
N ILE A 278 -11.92 17.80 2.64
CA ILE A 278 -11.80 18.80 3.69
C ILE A 278 -10.95 18.28 4.86
N MET A 279 -11.13 17.00 5.23
CA MET A 279 -10.50 16.40 6.41
C MET A 279 -9.18 15.71 6.09
N PHE A 280 -9.08 15.06 4.94
CA PHE A 280 -7.91 14.30 4.53
C PHE A 280 -6.60 15.12 4.55
N PRO A 281 -6.55 16.40 4.10
CA PRO A 281 -5.30 17.18 4.18
C PRO A 281 -4.73 17.34 5.60
N THR A 282 -5.58 17.24 6.63
CA THR A 282 -5.09 17.26 8.04
C THR A 282 -4.46 15.93 8.42
N VAL A 283 -5.01 14.82 7.93
CA VAL A 283 -4.45 13.47 8.15
C VAL A 283 -3.16 13.27 7.35
N ASP A 284 -3.17 13.67 6.09
CA ASP A 284 -2.03 13.61 5.17
C ASP A 284 -0.80 14.35 5.72
N ALA A 285 -1.01 15.57 6.21
CA ALA A 285 0.05 16.34 6.88
C ALA A 285 0.62 15.65 8.13
N ALA A 286 -0.22 14.93 8.89
CA ALA A 286 0.23 14.16 10.05
C ALA A 286 1.03 12.92 9.63
N ILE A 287 0.60 12.24 8.57
CA ILE A 287 1.32 11.12 7.96
C ILE A 287 2.71 11.57 7.48
N ASP A 288 2.77 12.62 6.67
CA ASP A 288 4.01 13.15 6.10
C ASP A 288 5.01 13.56 7.20
N ALA A 289 4.54 14.27 8.22
CA ALA A 289 5.40 14.69 9.34
C ALA A 289 5.96 13.50 10.10
N TRP A 290 5.15 12.50 10.38
CA TRP A 290 5.58 11.29 11.07
C TRP A 290 6.57 10.48 10.23
N GLU A 291 6.23 10.16 8.99
CA GLU A 291 7.05 9.30 8.14
C GLU A 291 8.40 9.94 7.80
N ALA A 292 8.43 11.25 7.57
CA ALA A 292 9.69 11.99 7.40
C ALA A 292 10.58 11.90 8.65
N SER A 293 10.01 12.07 9.85
CA SER A 293 10.75 11.95 11.11
C SER A 293 11.30 10.53 11.32
N MET A 294 10.56 9.51 10.89
CA MET A 294 10.99 8.10 11.02
C MET A 294 12.12 7.73 10.06
N VAL A 295 12.21 8.34 8.88
CA VAL A 295 13.35 8.15 7.98
C VAL A 295 14.66 8.58 8.67
N GLU A 296 14.66 9.72 9.33
CA GLU A 296 15.82 10.20 10.10
C GLU A 296 16.09 9.33 11.33
N ALA A 297 15.05 8.95 12.06
CA ALA A 297 15.14 8.10 13.25
C ALA A 297 15.73 6.72 12.92
N VAL A 298 15.32 6.11 11.80
CA VAL A 298 15.87 4.83 11.31
C VAL A 298 17.35 4.96 10.95
N ALA A 299 17.74 6.03 10.26
CA ALA A 299 19.15 6.25 9.91
C ALA A 299 20.04 6.35 11.16
N LYS A 300 19.55 7.01 12.21
CA LYS A 300 20.24 7.08 13.51
C LYS A 300 20.26 5.73 14.22
N ALA A 301 19.13 5.03 14.26
CA ALA A 301 19.02 3.71 14.87
C ALA A 301 19.94 2.69 14.20
N ASP A 302 20.08 2.72 12.88
CA ASP A 302 21.03 1.88 12.13
C ASP A 302 22.48 2.12 12.58
N GLN A 303 22.88 3.37 12.77
CA GLN A 303 24.24 3.73 13.21
C GLN A 303 24.51 3.21 14.64
N GLU A 304 23.58 3.46 15.56
CA GLU A 304 23.72 2.98 16.95
C GLU A 304 23.71 1.45 17.02
N ALA A 305 22.86 0.78 16.25
CA ALA A 305 22.82 -0.67 16.16
C ALA A 305 24.11 -1.26 15.57
N LEU A 306 24.72 -0.60 14.57
CA LEU A 306 26.01 -1.00 14.01
C LEU A 306 27.14 -0.91 15.02
N GLU A 307 27.17 0.10 15.89
CA GLU A 307 28.18 0.18 16.96
C GLU A 307 27.97 -0.94 18.00
N LEU A 308 26.74 -1.24 18.35
CA LEU A 308 26.43 -2.38 19.22
C LEU A 308 26.82 -3.72 18.57
N TYR A 309 26.57 -3.86 17.27
CA TYR A 309 26.94 -5.04 16.50
C TYR A 309 28.45 -5.27 16.51
N LYS A 310 29.27 -4.25 16.16
CA LYS A 310 30.73 -4.31 16.19
C LYS A 310 31.26 -4.69 17.58
N ALA A 311 30.72 -4.08 18.63
CA ALA A 311 31.08 -4.41 20.00
C ALA A 311 30.76 -5.87 20.36
N ALA A 312 29.58 -6.35 19.94
CA ALA A 312 29.17 -7.74 20.14
C ALA A 312 30.03 -8.73 19.32
N GLU A 313 30.39 -8.36 18.09
CA GLU A 313 31.24 -9.16 17.23
C GLU A 313 32.66 -9.34 17.82
N ALA A 314 33.24 -8.27 18.36
CA ALA A 314 34.55 -8.29 19.04
C ALA A 314 34.55 -9.02 20.39
N ALA A 315 33.38 -9.20 21.00
CA ALA A 315 33.26 -9.85 22.30
C ALA A 315 33.48 -11.36 22.19
N PRO A 316 34.20 -11.99 23.17
CA PRO A 316 34.39 -13.43 23.18
C PRO A 316 33.05 -14.15 23.38
N THR A 317 32.83 -15.25 22.65
CA THR A 317 31.64 -16.08 22.80
C THR A 317 31.53 -16.69 24.17
N LYS A 318 30.62 -16.23 25.02
CA LYS A 318 30.37 -16.77 26.34
C LYS A 318 29.56 -18.07 26.25
N LYS A 319 30.13 -19.18 26.71
CA LYS A 319 29.44 -20.47 26.87
C LYS A 319 28.96 -20.58 28.29
N ILE A 320 27.65 -20.62 28.55
CA ILE A 320 27.12 -20.96 29.89
C ILE A 320 27.06 -22.49 29.99
N ARG A 321 27.85 -23.08 30.92
CA ARG A 321 27.70 -24.47 31.30
C ARG A 321 26.50 -24.56 32.27
N ARG A 322 25.41 -25.14 31.82
CA ARG A 322 24.38 -25.72 32.68
C ARG A 322 24.46 -27.23 32.49
N ASN A 323 24.53 -27.97 33.59
CA ASN A 323 24.64 -29.42 33.72
C ASN A 323 24.37 -30.21 32.43
N ASP A 324 25.22 -31.15 32.15
CA ASP A 324 25.52 -32.03 31.02
C ASP A 324 24.48 -32.26 29.85
N GLN A 325 23.32 -31.64 29.84
CA GLN A 325 22.29 -31.90 28.82
C GLN A 325 21.80 -30.71 28.01
N CYS A 326 22.19 -29.45 28.30
CA CYS A 326 21.81 -28.28 27.50
C CYS A 326 22.91 -27.21 27.50
N ARG A 327 23.70 -27.15 26.40
CA ARG A 327 24.59 -26.01 26.14
C ARG A 327 23.78 -24.89 25.54
N LYS A 328 23.32 -23.94 26.33
CA LYS A 328 22.71 -22.71 25.82
C LYS A 328 23.83 -21.77 25.34
N VAL A 329 23.97 -21.58 24.05
CA VAL A 329 24.82 -20.52 23.50
C VAL A 329 24.14 -19.19 23.82
N VAL A 330 24.84 -18.26 24.44
CA VAL A 330 24.32 -16.90 24.65
C VAL A 330 24.35 -16.20 23.31
N ASP A 331 23.21 -15.71 22.86
CA ASP A 331 23.15 -14.88 21.69
C ASP A 331 23.95 -13.59 21.92
N LYS A 332 25.10 -13.49 21.30
CA LYS A 332 26.00 -12.33 21.46
C LYS A 332 25.43 -11.05 20.89
N PHE A 333 24.50 -11.14 19.94
CA PHE A 333 23.83 -10.01 19.31
C PHE A 333 22.54 -9.59 20.03
N MET A 334 22.21 -10.20 21.15
CA MET A 334 21.04 -9.81 21.96
C MET A 334 21.00 -8.31 22.27
N PRO A 335 22.11 -7.60 22.59
CA PRO A 335 22.06 -6.15 22.81
C PRO A 335 21.58 -5.35 21.58
N VAL A 336 21.95 -5.78 20.37
CA VAL A 336 21.47 -5.17 19.11
C VAL A 336 19.96 -5.37 18.98
N ARG A 337 19.50 -6.60 19.17
CA ARG A 337 18.07 -6.94 19.07
C ARG A 337 17.23 -6.25 20.14
N MET A 338 17.74 -6.12 21.36
CA MET A 338 17.08 -5.38 22.44
C MET A 338 16.91 -3.89 22.09
N TYR A 339 17.96 -3.28 21.55
CA TYR A 339 17.93 -1.89 21.11
C TYR A 339 16.89 -1.68 20.00
N LEU A 340 16.95 -2.51 18.94
CA LEU A 340 16.05 -2.40 17.79
C LEU A 340 14.59 -2.77 18.14
N THR A 341 14.39 -3.72 19.08
CA THR A 341 13.06 -4.03 19.63
C THR A 341 12.47 -2.83 20.34
N LYS A 342 13.27 -2.22 21.25
CA LYS A 342 12.81 -1.03 21.98
C LYS A 342 12.48 0.11 21.01
N PHE A 343 13.33 0.37 20.03
CA PHE A 343 13.08 1.37 19.00
C PHE A 343 11.74 1.11 18.27
N SER A 344 11.51 -0.12 17.82
CA SER A 344 10.30 -0.48 17.08
C SER A 344 9.04 -0.36 17.93
N VAL A 345 9.09 -0.83 19.18
CA VAL A 345 7.94 -0.82 20.11
C VAL A 345 7.60 0.60 20.55
N ASP A 346 8.59 1.39 20.92
CA ASP A 346 8.39 2.77 21.39
C ASP A 346 7.79 3.64 20.30
N ASN A 347 8.31 3.57 19.06
CA ASN A 347 7.79 4.37 17.95
C ASN A 347 6.38 3.93 17.52
N ALA A 348 6.08 2.63 17.56
CA ALA A 348 4.73 2.14 17.29
C ALA A 348 3.71 2.64 18.31
N GLN A 349 4.09 2.69 19.60
CA GLN A 349 3.23 3.23 20.65
C GLN A 349 3.10 4.75 20.56
N GLU A 350 4.16 5.46 20.20
CA GLU A 350 4.14 6.92 20.04
C GLU A 350 3.18 7.34 18.93
N ILE A 351 3.31 6.74 17.74
CA ILE A 351 2.40 7.09 16.63
C ILE A 351 0.96 6.69 16.93
N PHE A 352 0.73 5.57 17.61
CA PHE A 352 -0.60 5.20 18.06
C PHE A 352 -1.22 6.30 18.94
N ASN A 353 -0.46 6.85 19.89
CA ASN A 353 -0.93 7.93 20.77
C ASN A 353 -1.21 9.21 19.97
N GLN A 354 -0.39 9.53 18.96
CA GLN A 354 -0.64 10.66 18.06
C GLN A 354 -1.93 10.45 17.26
N TRP A 355 -2.22 9.23 16.81
CA TRP A 355 -3.45 8.92 16.08
C TRP A 355 -4.72 9.03 16.95
N VAL A 356 -4.60 8.68 18.23
CA VAL A 356 -5.67 8.94 19.22
C VAL A 356 -5.96 10.44 19.33
N ALA A 357 -4.90 11.25 19.41
CA ALA A 357 -5.05 12.71 19.47
C ALA A 357 -5.58 13.29 18.14
N LEU A 358 -5.15 12.75 17.00
CA LEU A 358 -5.62 13.16 15.68
C LEU A 358 -7.12 12.88 15.51
N GLU A 359 -7.60 11.74 15.94
CA GLU A 359 -9.03 11.39 15.88
C GLU A 359 -9.87 12.43 16.66
N GLN A 360 -9.42 12.80 17.86
CA GLN A 360 -10.08 13.82 18.67
C GLN A 360 -10.03 15.21 18.02
N LEU A 361 -8.88 15.56 17.43
CA LEU A 361 -8.73 16.80 16.67
C LEU A 361 -9.72 16.88 15.51
N LEU A 362 -9.82 15.79 14.72
CA LEU A 362 -10.75 15.74 13.58
C LEU A 362 -12.19 15.92 14.02
N LEU A 363 -12.60 15.29 15.13
CA LEU A 363 -13.93 15.46 15.70
C LEU A 363 -14.21 16.90 16.08
N VAL A 364 -13.30 17.54 16.82
CA VAL A 364 -13.47 18.93 17.29
C VAL A 364 -13.39 19.94 16.14
N LYS A 365 -12.42 19.80 15.25
CA LYS A 365 -12.16 20.76 14.16
C LYS A 365 -13.29 20.79 13.13
N TYR A 366 -13.86 19.60 12.82
CA TYR A 366 -14.77 19.40 11.69
C TYR A 366 -16.20 19.00 12.09
N ILE A 367 -16.56 19.19 13.35
CA ILE A 367 -17.89 18.83 13.84
C ILE A 367 -19.00 19.54 13.04
N ASP A 368 -20.04 18.77 12.67
CA ASP A 368 -21.25 19.26 11.99
C ASP A 368 -21.00 20.00 10.66
N GLY A 369 -19.91 19.66 9.97
CA GLY A 369 -19.54 20.28 8.68
C GLY A 369 -18.89 21.66 8.81
N ASN A 370 -18.65 22.13 10.03
CA ASN A 370 -17.91 23.35 10.30
C ASN A 370 -16.41 23.08 10.29
N VAL A 371 -15.61 24.06 9.86
CA VAL A 371 -14.15 24.01 9.96
C VAL A 371 -13.68 25.14 10.86
N LYS A 372 -13.15 24.79 12.03
CA LYS A 372 -12.58 25.74 12.97
C LYS A 372 -11.14 26.07 12.59
N ALA A 373 -10.81 27.38 12.52
CA ALA A 373 -9.47 27.84 12.22
C ALA A 373 -8.50 27.53 13.37
N GLN A 374 -7.25 27.21 13.01
CA GLN A 374 -6.14 27.04 13.95
C GLN A 374 -5.07 28.11 13.73
N ASN A 375 -4.35 28.45 14.80
CA ASN A 375 -3.13 29.21 14.79
C ASN A 375 -1.96 28.35 14.27
N GLU A 376 -0.80 28.95 14.02
CA GLU A 376 0.41 28.25 13.57
C GLU A 376 0.90 27.17 14.56
N ASP A 377 0.63 27.37 15.85
CA ASP A 377 0.98 26.42 16.91
C ASP A 377 -0.04 25.26 17.09
N GLY A 378 -1.08 25.20 16.23
CA GLY A 378 -2.12 24.18 16.26
C GLY A 378 -3.27 24.45 17.23
N THR A 379 -3.21 25.50 18.05
CA THR A 379 -4.32 25.92 18.91
C THR A 379 -5.47 26.49 18.09
N PHE A 380 -6.71 26.38 18.57
CA PHE A 380 -7.85 27.00 17.88
C PHE A 380 -7.86 28.51 18.04
N VAL A 381 -8.26 29.23 16.98
CA VAL A 381 -8.50 30.67 17.06
C VAL A 381 -9.75 30.93 17.88
N THR A 382 -9.60 31.57 19.02
CA THR A 382 -10.68 31.80 19.99
C THR A 382 -11.22 33.24 19.96
N ASN A 383 -12.38 33.43 20.57
CA ASN A 383 -13.00 34.69 20.76
C ASN A 383 -12.18 35.56 21.73
N GLU A 384 -12.13 36.90 21.51
CA GLU A 384 -11.38 37.85 22.34
C GLU A 384 -11.81 37.88 23.82
N HIS A 385 -13.00 37.35 24.13
CA HIS A 385 -13.56 37.40 25.48
C HIS A 385 -13.47 36.07 26.22
N THR A 386 -13.18 34.94 25.52
CA THR A 386 -13.11 33.62 26.14
C THR A 386 -12.37 32.59 25.25
N ASP A 387 -11.52 31.81 25.87
CA ASP A 387 -10.72 30.76 25.23
C ASP A 387 -11.54 29.52 24.84
N ASN A 388 -12.82 29.45 25.18
CA ASN A 388 -13.66 28.30 24.95
C ASN A 388 -14.57 28.40 23.69
N ILE A 389 -14.58 29.60 23.04
CA ILE A 389 -15.44 29.84 21.87
C ILE A 389 -14.58 30.08 20.65
N PRO A 390 -14.70 29.28 19.59
CA PRO A 390 -13.95 29.50 18.35
C PRO A 390 -14.41 30.80 17.68
N ALA A 391 -13.45 31.65 17.26
CA ALA A 391 -13.74 32.93 16.62
C ALA A 391 -13.89 32.88 15.12
N LYS A 392 -13.23 31.90 14.48
CA LYS A 392 -13.25 31.72 13.01
C LYS A 392 -13.74 30.33 12.65
N ILE A 393 -14.93 30.27 12.08
CA ILE A 393 -15.57 29.04 11.58
C ILE A 393 -15.90 29.28 10.11
N SER A 394 -15.59 28.29 9.27
CA SER A 394 -15.98 28.29 7.86
C SER A 394 -16.83 27.06 7.53
N GLN A 395 -17.56 27.13 6.44
CA GLN A 395 -18.34 26.05 5.85
C GLN A 395 -17.94 25.95 4.38
N PRO A 396 -16.99 25.06 4.02
CA PRO A 396 -16.40 25.02 2.67
C PRO A 396 -17.38 24.73 1.54
N GLY A 397 -18.48 24.03 1.85
CA GLY A 397 -19.46 23.62 0.85
C GLY A 397 -18.99 22.42 0.01
N TYR A 398 -19.57 22.28 -1.17
CA TYR A 398 -19.36 21.14 -2.06
C TYR A 398 -18.48 21.49 -3.27
N THR A 399 -17.94 20.46 -3.92
CA THR A 399 -17.18 20.61 -5.18
C THR A 399 -18.04 21.18 -6.30
N GLU A 400 -17.40 21.89 -7.27
CA GLU A 400 -18.10 22.46 -8.42
C GLU A 400 -18.81 21.39 -9.26
N LYS A 401 -18.19 20.21 -9.41
CA LYS A 401 -18.76 19.08 -10.15
C LYS A 401 -20.04 18.54 -9.51
N TRP A 402 -20.09 18.50 -8.18
CA TRP A 402 -21.30 18.15 -7.45
C TRP A 402 -22.40 19.20 -7.63
N LYS A 403 -22.06 20.51 -7.56
CA LYS A 403 -23.00 21.61 -7.80
C LYS A 403 -23.60 21.54 -9.20
N GLU A 404 -22.76 21.28 -10.20
CA GLU A 404 -23.22 21.08 -11.59
C GLU A 404 -24.17 19.87 -11.70
N ALA A 405 -23.83 18.74 -11.07
CA ALA A 405 -24.67 17.53 -11.07
C ALA A 405 -26.03 17.79 -10.41
N VAL A 406 -26.07 18.45 -9.24
CA VAL A 406 -27.31 18.81 -8.56
C VAL A 406 -28.15 19.77 -9.40
N ALA A 407 -27.55 20.79 -9.98
CA ALA A 407 -28.26 21.74 -10.83
C ALA A 407 -28.88 21.05 -12.06
N LYS A 408 -28.19 20.08 -12.67
CA LYS A 408 -28.72 19.29 -13.79
C LYS A 408 -29.83 18.32 -13.39
N ASP A 409 -29.71 17.70 -12.22
CA ASP A 409 -30.69 16.71 -11.72
C ASP A 409 -31.99 17.39 -11.25
N HIS A 410 -31.90 18.45 -10.48
CA HIS A 410 -33.04 19.14 -9.91
C HIS A 410 -33.60 20.25 -10.81
N GLY A 411 -32.86 20.69 -11.83
CA GLY A 411 -33.26 21.78 -12.68
C GLY A 411 -33.53 23.07 -11.89
N ASN A 412 -34.63 23.74 -12.21
CA ASN A 412 -35.01 25.01 -11.56
C ASN A 412 -35.72 24.85 -10.18
N VAL A 413 -35.87 23.62 -9.67
CA VAL A 413 -36.54 23.37 -8.37
C VAL A 413 -35.74 23.97 -7.21
N VAL A 414 -34.40 23.92 -7.29
CA VAL A 414 -33.49 24.47 -6.29
C VAL A 414 -32.88 25.83 -6.71
N GLU A 415 -33.29 26.38 -7.84
CA GLU A 415 -32.81 27.68 -8.32
C GLU A 415 -33.45 28.81 -7.51
N VAL A 416 -32.62 29.67 -6.94
CA VAL A 416 -33.12 30.88 -6.24
C VAL A 416 -33.45 31.92 -7.29
N LYS A 417 -34.72 32.39 -7.31
CA LYS A 417 -35.22 33.38 -8.22
C LYS A 417 -35.10 34.79 -7.66
#